data_74410e635e29446c264186409d036131
#
_entry.id   74410e635e29446c264186409d036131
#
_cell.length_a   1.000
_cell.length_b   1.000
_cell.length_c   1.000
_cell.angle_alpha   90.00
_cell.angle_beta   90.00
_cell.angle_gamma   90.00
#
_symmetry.space_group_name_H-M   'P 1'
#
loop_
_entity.id
_entity.type
_entity.pdbx_description
1 polymer ?
#
loop_
_entity_poly.entity_id
_entity_poly.type
_entity_poly.pdbx_seq_one_letter_code
_entity_poly.pdbx_strand_id
1 'polypeptide(L)'
;MFQQQKDWETRENAFAAFTMGPLTDFWRQRDEAEFTGVDDIPVRFVRFRAQHHDRVVVICPGRIESYVKYAELAYDLFHLGFDVLIIDHRGQGRSGRLLADPHLGHVNRFNDYVDDLAAFWQQEVQPGPWRKRYILAHSMGGAISTLFLQRHPGVCDAIALTAPMFGIVIRMPSFMARQILNWAEAYPRFRDGYAIGTGRWRALPFAINVLTHSRQRYRRNLRFYADDPTIRVGGPTYHWVRESILAGEQVLAGAGDDATPTLLLQAEEERVVDNRIHDRFCELRTAAGHPVEGGRPLVIKGAYHEILFEKDAMRSVALHAIVDFFNRHNSPSGNRSTEV
;
A
#
# COMPACT_ATOMS: atom_id res chain seq x y z
N MET A 1 -1.17 -26.97 -3.78
CA MET A 1 -0.82 -25.65 -4.34
C MET A 1 -1.82 -25.17 -5.41
N PHE A 2 -2.09 -25.96 -6.46
CA PHE A 2 -2.98 -25.54 -7.57
C PHE A 2 -4.47 -25.37 -7.22
N GLN A 3 -4.99 -26.00 -6.18
CA GLN A 3 -6.41 -25.93 -5.81
C GLN A 3 -6.77 -24.62 -5.11
N GLN A 4 -5.87 -24.06 -4.29
CA GLN A 4 -6.07 -22.79 -3.61
C GLN A 4 -6.01 -21.56 -4.56
N GLN A 5 -5.17 -21.61 -5.60
CA GLN A 5 -5.15 -20.59 -6.63
C GLN A 5 -6.48 -20.46 -7.40
N LYS A 6 -7.23 -21.55 -7.55
CA LYS A 6 -8.54 -21.52 -8.22
C LYS A 6 -9.64 -20.88 -7.38
N ASP A 7 -9.51 -20.91 -6.04
CA ASP A 7 -10.57 -20.40 -5.16
C ASP A 7 -10.73 -18.89 -5.22
N TRP A 8 -9.69 -18.11 -5.48
CA TRP A 8 -9.80 -16.66 -5.58
C TRP A 8 -10.35 -16.16 -6.93
N GLU A 9 -10.32 -16.98 -7.99
CA GLU A 9 -10.83 -16.62 -9.32
C GLU A 9 -12.35 -16.56 -9.38
N THR A 10 -13.03 -17.23 -8.45
CA THR A 10 -14.50 -17.34 -8.39
C THR A 10 -15.05 -17.06 -6.99
N ARG A 11 -14.28 -16.42 -6.13
CA ARG A 11 -14.62 -16.22 -4.71
C ARG A 11 -15.87 -15.37 -4.51
N GLU A 12 -16.13 -14.39 -5.36
CA GLU A 12 -17.34 -13.58 -5.26
C GLU A 12 -18.63 -14.39 -5.34
N ASN A 13 -18.63 -15.55 -5.97
CA ASN A 13 -19.80 -16.44 -6.04
C ASN A 13 -20.22 -16.96 -4.66
N ALA A 14 -19.28 -17.12 -3.73
CA ALA A 14 -19.51 -17.61 -2.38
C ALA A 14 -18.94 -16.66 -1.30
N PHE A 15 -18.83 -15.36 -1.60
CA PHE A 15 -18.09 -14.38 -0.80
C PHE A 15 -18.59 -14.31 0.65
N ALA A 16 -19.92 -14.35 0.86
CA ALA A 16 -20.49 -14.31 2.20
C ALA A 16 -20.09 -15.55 3.03
N ALA A 17 -20.17 -16.74 2.45
CA ALA A 17 -19.76 -17.98 3.12
C ALA A 17 -18.25 -17.97 3.42
N PHE A 18 -17.43 -17.54 2.48
CA PHE A 18 -15.99 -17.39 2.67
C PHE A 18 -15.66 -16.40 3.81
N THR A 19 -16.30 -15.25 3.83
CA THR A 19 -16.00 -14.21 4.85
C THR A 19 -16.48 -14.59 6.24
N MET A 20 -17.63 -15.28 6.37
CA MET A 20 -18.17 -15.70 7.67
C MET A 20 -17.52 -16.99 8.22
N GLY A 21 -16.93 -17.81 7.37
CA GLY A 21 -16.24 -19.05 7.74
C GLY A 21 -14.71 -18.91 7.63
N PRO A 22 -14.09 -19.41 6.54
CA PRO A 22 -12.63 -19.53 6.44
C PRO A 22 -11.86 -18.25 6.74
N LEU A 23 -12.34 -17.11 6.24
CA LEU A 23 -11.66 -15.82 6.47
C LEU A 23 -11.76 -15.37 7.93
N THR A 24 -12.91 -15.56 8.58
CA THR A 24 -13.08 -15.23 9.99
C THR A 24 -12.20 -16.11 10.88
N ASP A 25 -12.12 -17.40 10.60
CA ASP A 25 -11.29 -18.33 11.37
C ASP A 25 -9.81 -18.04 11.21
N PHE A 26 -9.36 -17.70 9.99
CA PHE A 26 -8.01 -17.22 9.73
C PHE A 26 -7.72 -15.91 10.48
N TRP A 27 -8.63 -14.93 10.40
CA TRP A 27 -8.44 -13.63 11.02
C TRP A 27 -8.32 -13.68 12.54
N ARG A 28 -8.96 -14.66 13.19
CA ARG A 28 -8.83 -14.89 14.65
C ARG A 28 -7.43 -15.31 15.07
N GLN A 29 -6.62 -15.85 14.17
CA GLN A 29 -5.27 -16.32 14.44
C GLN A 29 -4.22 -15.20 14.37
N ARG A 30 -4.63 -13.98 14.03
CA ARG A 30 -3.71 -12.85 13.91
C ARG A 30 -3.08 -12.50 15.25
N ASP A 31 -1.83 -12.09 15.20
CA ASP A 31 -1.11 -11.49 16.29
C ASP A 31 -1.01 -9.98 16.02
N GLU A 32 -1.65 -9.16 16.86
CA GLU A 32 -1.64 -7.71 16.78
C GLU A 32 -0.58 -7.15 17.73
N ALA A 33 0.23 -6.22 17.25
CA ALA A 33 1.27 -5.59 18.03
C ALA A 33 1.41 -4.08 17.70
N GLU A 34 2.28 -3.42 18.42
CA GLU A 34 2.54 -2.01 18.32
C GLU A 34 4.02 -1.74 18.50
N PHE A 35 4.55 -0.74 17.82
CA PHE A 35 5.86 -0.18 18.10
C PHE A 35 5.75 1.35 18.18
N THR A 36 6.77 1.97 18.77
CA THR A 36 6.86 3.43 18.88
C THR A 36 7.51 3.98 17.60
N GLY A 37 6.74 4.73 16.83
CA GLY A 37 7.20 5.43 15.64
C GLY A 37 7.81 6.79 15.96
N VAL A 38 8.08 7.58 14.92
CA VAL A 38 8.62 8.95 15.04
C VAL A 38 7.71 9.81 15.92
N ASP A 39 8.28 10.70 16.70
CA ASP A 39 7.58 11.59 17.65
C ASP A 39 6.69 10.82 18.64
N ASP A 40 7.13 9.63 19.06
CA ASP A 40 6.43 8.74 20.01
C ASP A 40 5.01 8.35 19.58
N ILE A 41 4.68 8.42 18.29
CA ILE A 41 3.39 8.00 17.76
C ILE A 41 3.30 6.46 17.77
N PRO A 42 2.30 5.84 18.43
CA PRO A 42 2.13 4.41 18.40
C PRO A 42 1.70 3.95 16.99
N VAL A 43 2.44 3.00 16.43
CA VAL A 43 2.17 2.41 15.11
C VAL A 43 1.77 0.96 15.30
N ARG A 44 0.56 0.63 14.86
CA ARG A 44 -0.04 -0.69 14.95
C ARG A 44 0.27 -1.53 13.73
N PHE A 45 0.39 -2.83 13.95
CA PHE A 45 0.51 -3.80 12.87
C PHE A 45 -0.09 -5.14 13.26
N VAL A 46 -0.28 -5.99 12.26
CA VAL A 46 -0.75 -7.36 12.45
C VAL A 46 0.18 -8.32 11.72
N ARG A 47 0.34 -9.52 12.26
CA ARG A 47 1.18 -10.56 11.67
C ARG A 47 0.50 -11.91 11.70
N PHE A 48 0.79 -12.70 10.66
CA PHE A 48 0.43 -14.10 10.52
C PHE A 48 1.72 -14.88 10.25
N ARG A 49 2.04 -15.86 11.07
CA ARG A 49 3.28 -16.64 10.99
C ARG A 49 2.99 -18.13 11.05
N ALA A 50 3.78 -18.92 10.31
CA ALA A 50 3.78 -20.37 10.38
C ALA A 50 5.22 -20.89 10.42
N GLN A 51 5.50 -21.91 11.25
CA GLN A 51 6.85 -22.45 11.45
C GLN A 51 7.54 -22.95 10.16
N HIS A 52 6.76 -23.33 9.15
CA HIS A 52 7.26 -23.84 7.88
C HIS A 52 7.39 -22.80 6.77
N HIS A 53 7.02 -21.54 7.06
CA HIS A 53 7.19 -20.45 6.10
C HIS A 53 8.59 -19.84 6.24
N ASP A 54 9.31 -19.77 5.12
CA ASP A 54 10.65 -19.16 5.03
C ASP A 54 10.67 -17.85 4.25
N ARG A 55 9.47 -17.32 3.92
CA ARG A 55 9.26 -16.10 3.15
C ARG A 55 8.25 -15.21 3.84
N VAL A 56 8.46 -13.90 3.77
CA VAL A 56 7.53 -12.93 4.32
C VAL A 56 7.13 -11.88 3.28
N VAL A 57 5.86 -11.46 3.32
CA VAL A 57 5.36 -10.30 2.59
C VAL A 57 4.93 -9.24 3.60
N VAL A 58 5.55 -8.06 3.51
CA VAL A 58 5.12 -6.86 4.23
C VAL A 58 4.12 -6.12 3.36
N ILE A 59 2.90 -5.96 3.85
CA ILE A 59 1.85 -5.20 3.16
C ILE A 59 1.84 -3.77 3.69
N CYS A 60 1.97 -2.80 2.77
CA CYS A 60 1.91 -1.36 3.05
C CYS A 60 0.63 -0.79 2.44
N PRO A 61 -0.41 -0.50 3.26
CA PRO A 61 -1.71 0.00 2.81
C PRO A 61 -1.66 1.39 2.19
N GLY A 62 -2.74 1.74 1.48
CA GLY A 62 -2.98 3.08 0.97
C GLY A 62 -3.48 4.05 2.05
N ARG A 63 -3.73 5.31 1.63
CA ARG A 63 -4.29 6.35 2.51
C ARG A 63 -5.68 5.96 2.99
N ILE A 64 -6.01 6.30 4.24
CA ILE A 64 -7.27 6.02 4.95
C ILE A 64 -7.58 4.52 5.17
N GLU A 65 -6.69 3.64 4.80
CA GLU A 65 -6.86 2.20 4.97
C GLU A 65 -6.34 1.72 6.33
N SER A 66 -6.85 0.58 6.76
CA SER A 66 -6.35 -0.16 7.92
C SER A 66 -6.07 -1.61 7.53
N TYR A 67 -5.17 -2.27 8.25
CA TYR A 67 -4.84 -3.67 8.04
C TYR A 67 -6.06 -4.60 8.04
N VAL A 68 -7.17 -4.23 8.71
CA VAL A 68 -8.41 -5.02 8.71
C VAL A 68 -9.01 -5.23 7.31
N LYS A 69 -8.81 -4.25 6.42
CA LYS A 69 -9.24 -4.34 5.03
C LYS A 69 -8.53 -5.46 4.28
N TYR A 70 -7.26 -5.70 4.62
CA TYR A 70 -6.36 -6.60 3.91
C TYR A 70 -6.49 -8.07 4.33
N ALA A 71 -7.44 -8.43 5.20
CA ALA A 71 -7.61 -9.79 5.71
C ALA A 71 -7.73 -10.86 4.61
N GLU A 72 -8.48 -10.57 3.52
CA GLU A 72 -8.62 -11.48 2.38
C GLU A 72 -7.29 -11.69 1.65
N LEU A 73 -6.53 -10.62 1.42
CA LEU A 73 -5.21 -10.70 0.79
C LEU A 73 -4.21 -11.46 1.68
N ALA A 74 -4.24 -11.19 2.98
CA ALA A 74 -3.41 -11.92 3.94
C ALA A 74 -3.73 -13.41 3.95
N TYR A 75 -5.01 -13.77 3.90
CA TYR A 75 -5.45 -15.16 3.77
C TYR A 75 -4.84 -15.82 2.53
N ASP A 76 -4.92 -15.17 1.37
CA ASP A 76 -4.42 -15.74 0.12
C ASP A 76 -2.91 -15.95 0.16
N LEU A 77 -2.15 -14.94 0.57
CA LEU A 77 -0.68 -15.02 0.64
C LEU A 77 -0.21 -16.02 1.68
N PHE A 78 -0.87 -16.07 2.85
CA PHE A 78 -0.52 -17.01 3.90
C PHE A 78 -0.67 -18.48 3.44
N HIS A 79 -1.78 -18.80 2.78
CA HIS A 79 -2.00 -20.15 2.27
C HIS A 79 -1.14 -20.51 1.05
N LEU A 80 -0.42 -19.52 0.47
CA LEU A 80 0.60 -19.71 -0.55
C LEU A 80 2.02 -19.86 0.03
N GLY A 81 2.16 -19.92 1.35
CA GLY A 81 3.43 -20.17 2.03
C GLY A 81 4.24 -18.89 2.31
N PHE A 82 3.57 -17.76 2.47
CA PHE A 82 4.19 -16.53 2.96
C PHE A 82 3.69 -16.22 4.38
N ASP A 83 4.59 -15.87 5.26
CA ASP A 83 4.20 -15.09 6.42
C ASP A 83 3.76 -13.69 5.97
N VAL A 84 2.80 -13.09 6.66
CA VAL A 84 2.23 -11.81 6.27
C VAL A 84 2.28 -10.84 7.44
N LEU A 85 2.88 -9.67 7.21
CA LEU A 85 2.88 -8.56 8.14
C LEU A 85 2.20 -7.36 7.49
N ILE A 86 1.30 -6.68 8.19
CA ILE A 86 0.55 -5.53 7.65
C ILE A 86 0.63 -4.38 8.65
N ILE A 87 1.18 -3.25 8.22
CA ILE A 87 1.30 -2.05 9.04
C ILE A 87 0.09 -1.13 8.84
N ASP A 88 -0.41 -0.53 9.91
CA ASP A 88 -1.26 0.67 9.84
C ASP A 88 -0.35 1.89 9.92
N HIS A 89 -0.25 2.66 8.84
CA HIS A 89 0.58 3.86 8.86
C HIS A 89 0.08 4.87 9.91
N ARG A 90 1.00 5.68 10.48
CA ARG A 90 0.63 6.77 11.40
C ARG A 90 -0.55 7.58 10.88
N GLY A 91 -1.37 8.11 11.73
CA GLY A 91 -2.50 8.96 11.37
C GLY A 91 -3.70 8.21 10.80
N GLN A 92 -3.65 6.87 10.64
CA GLN A 92 -4.76 6.07 10.09
C GLN A 92 -4.87 4.69 10.73
N GLY A 93 -5.93 3.95 10.38
CA GLY A 93 -6.19 2.65 10.96
C GLY A 93 -6.24 2.71 12.48
N ARG A 94 -5.57 1.77 13.14
CA ARG A 94 -5.46 1.70 14.61
C ARG A 94 -4.21 2.38 15.16
N SER A 95 -3.39 2.99 14.31
CA SER A 95 -2.23 3.78 14.72
C SER A 95 -2.61 5.15 15.26
N GLY A 96 -1.69 5.78 15.98
CA GLY A 96 -1.90 7.07 16.64
C GLY A 96 -2.28 8.19 15.66
N ARG A 97 -3.19 9.06 16.07
CA ARG A 97 -3.60 10.26 15.35
C ARG A 97 -2.68 11.43 15.71
N LEU A 98 -2.45 12.33 14.76
CA LEU A 98 -1.54 13.47 14.94
C LEU A 98 -2.29 14.76 15.30
N LEU A 99 -3.58 14.86 14.99
CA LEU A 99 -4.40 16.03 15.25
C LEU A 99 -5.60 15.70 16.16
N ALA A 100 -6.17 16.72 16.80
CA ALA A 100 -7.31 16.56 17.70
C ALA A 100 -8.58 16.03 17.00
N ASP A 101 -8.81 16.40 15.72
CA ASP A 101 -9.84 15.77 14.91
C ASP A 101 -9.28 14.46 14.30
N PRO A 102 -9.70 13.28 14.78
CA PRO A 102 -9.17 11.99 14.31
C PRO A 102 -9.51 11.66 12.85
N HIS A 103 -10.44 12.41 12.25
CA HIS A 103 -10.79 12.24 10.85
C HIS A 103 -9.88 13.00 9.88
N LEU A 104 -9.04 13.91 10.36
CA LEU A 104 -8.07 14.61 9.51
C LEU A 104 -6.93 13.68 9.12
N GLY A 105 -6.79 13.42 7.82
CA GLY A 105 -5.62 12.75 7.27
C GLY A 105 -4.44 13.71 7.25
N HIS A 106 -3.48 13.53 8.16
CA HIS A 106 -2.34 14.43 8.35
C HIS A 106 -1.03 13.67 8.56
N VAL A 107 0.06 14.31 8.21
CA VAL A 107 1.43 13.93 8.56
C VAL A 107 2.27 15.20 8.70
N ASN A 108 3.21 15.24 9.62
CA ASN A 108 4.10 16.40 9.77
C ASN A 108 5.11 16.49 8.60
N ARG A 109 5.71 15.38 8.25
CA ARG A 109 6.58 15.20 7.07
C ARG A 109 6.26 13.87 6.43
N PHE A 110 6.19 13.78 5.12
CA PHE A 110 5.94 12.49 4.46
C PHE A 110 7.01 11.46 4.83
N ASN A 111 8.21 11.90 5.07
CA ASN A 111 9.32 11.07 5.50
C ASN A 111 9.11 10.40 6.86
N ASP A 112 8.24 10.90 7.72
CA ASP A 112 7.89 10.24 8.99
C ASP A 112 7.22 8.88 8.75
N TYR A 113 6.45 8.71 7.66
CA TYR A 113 5.97 7.39 7.23
C TYR A 113 7.11 6.45 6.84
N VAL A 114 8.12 6.98 6.15
CA VAL A 114 9.28 6.21 5.69
C VAL A 114 10.14 5.78 6.86
N ASP A 115 10.34 6.68 7.82
CA ASP A 115 11.11 6.42 9.04
C ASP A 115 10.39 5.40 9.94
N ASP A 116 9.04 5.45 10.03
CA ASP A 116 8.24 4.41 10.70
C ASP A 116 8.39 3.04 10.02
N LEU A 117 8.35 3.00 8.68
CA LEU A 117 8.55 1.75 7.95
C LEU A 117 9.95 1.20 8.17
N ALA A 118 10.96 2.07 8.25
CA ALA A 118 12.34 1.67 8.55
C ALA A 118 12.46 1.09 9.98
N ALA A 119 11.84 1.73 10.96
CA ALA A 119 11.79 1.23 12.34
C ALA A 119 11.06 -0.13 12.43
N PHE A 120 9.90 -0.25 11.77
CA PHE A 120 9.16 -1.49 11.67
C PHE A 120 10.00 -2.61 11.02
N TRP A 121 10.67 -2.28 9.92
CA TRP A 121 11.53 -3.24 9.22
C TRP A 121 12.65 -3.74 10.11
N GLN A 122 13.33 -2.83 10.80
CA GLN A 122 14.43 -3.17 11.71
C GLN A 122 13.98 -4.00 12.91
N GLN A 123 12.81 -3.72 13.46
CA GLN A 123 12.33 -4.37 14.68
C GLN A 123 11.62 -5.70 14.43
N GLU A 124 10.84 -5.80 13.36
CA GLU A 124 9.91 -6.91 13.12
C GLU A 124 10.28 -7.77 11.91
N VAL A 125 10.89 -7.17 10.85
CA VAL A 125 11.14 -7.88 9.60
C VAL A 125 12.58 -8.42 9.54
N GLN A 126 13.55 -7.58 9.84
CA GLN A 126 14.97 -7.95 9.74
C GLN A 126 15.38 -9.10 10.69
N PRO A 127 14.93 -9.15 11.96
CA PRO A 127 15.26 -10.23 12.88
C PRO A 127 14.52 -11.55 12.60
N GLY A 128 13.50 -11.50 11.72
CA GLY A 128 12.67 -12.67 11.44
C GLY A 128 13.43 -13.78 10.71
N PRO A 129 12.96 -15.05 10.82
CA PRO A 129 13.67 -16.22 10.32
C PRO A 129 13.55 -16.41 8.80
N TRP A 130 13.09 -15.40 8.10
CA TRP A 130 12.77 -15.52 6.67
C TRP A 130 14.03 -15.41 5.82
N ARG A 131 14.11 -16.34 4.87
CA ARG A 131 15.15 -16.35 3.83
C ARG A 131 14.89 -15.27 2.77
N LYS A 132 13.60 -14.95 2.52
CA LYS A 132 13.16 -13.96 1.54
C LYS A 132 12.15 -13.00 2.13
N ARG A 133 12.34 -11.72 1.82
CA ARG A 133 11.52 -10.59 2.31
C ARG A 133 11.00 -9.80 1.13
N TYR A 134 9.68 -9.67 1.04
CA TYR A 134 8.99 -8.98 -0.04
C TYR A 134 8.13 -7.84 0.52
N ILE A 135 7.89 -6.84 -0.33
CA ILE A 135 6.92 -5.78 -0.04
C ILE A 135 5.81 -5.85 -1.08
N LEU A 136 4.56 -5.76 -0.61
CA LEU A 136 3.38 -5.52 -1.44
C LEU A 136 2.73 -4.22 -0.98
N ALA A 137 2.78 -3.20 -1.81
CA ALA A 137 2.37 -1.87 -1.42
C ALA A 137 1.30 -1.30 -2.35
N HIS A 138 0.30 -0.63 -1.76
CA HIS A 138 -0.80 -0.01 -2.48
C HIS A 138 -0.79 1.51 -2.29
N SER A 139 -0.98 2.25 -3.39
CA SER A 139 -1.23 3.70 -3.38
C SER A 139 -0.19 4.46 -2.54
N MET A 140 -0.58 5.15 -1.46
CA MET A 140 0.33 5.84 -0.53
C MET A 140 1.42 4.92 0.01
N GLY A 141 1.07 3.68 0.38
CA GLY A 141 2.04 2.68 0.80
C GLY A 141 3.11 2.40 -0.27
N GLY A 142 2.75 2.51 -1.55
CA GLY A 142 3.68 2.42 -2.67
C GLY A 142 4.73 3.53 -2.68
N ALA A 143 4.32 4.78 -2.44
CA ALA A 143 5.26 5.90 -2.32
C ALA A 143 6.17 5.75 -1.10
N ILE A 144 5.59 5.39 0.06
CA ILE A 144 6.35 5.15 1.30
C ILE A 144 7.39 4.06 1.10
N SER A 145 6.99 2.91 0.54
CA SER A 145 7.88 1.76 0.34
C SER A 145 8.98 2.05 -0.68
N THR A 146 8.67 2.79 -1.75
CA THR A 146 9.67 3.19 -2.75
C THR A 146 10.71 4.12 -2.14
N LEU A 147 10.30 5.16 -1.40
CA LEU A 147 11.22 6.04 -0.69
C LEU A 147 12.04 5.30 0.38
N PHE A 148 11.45 4.33 1.06
CA PHE A 148 12.14 3.47 2.01
C PHE A 148 13.28 2.69 1.32
N LEU A 149 13.02 2.04 0.18
CA LEU A 149 14.04 1.28 -0.55
C LEU A 149 15.12 2.17 -1.17
N GLN A 150 14.77 3.36 -1.64
CA GLN A 150 15.76 4.35 -2.11
C GLN A 150 16.75 4.77 -1.01
N ARG A 151 16.31 4.80 0.25
CA ARG A 151 17.18 5.11 1.41
C ARG A 151 17.89 3.90 1.99
N HIS A 152 17.31 2.72 1.82
CA HIS A 152 17.80 1.45 2.37
C HIS A 152 17.90 0.39 1.26
N PRO A 153 18.79 0.57 0.26
CA PRO A 153 18.89 -0.36 -0.85
C PRO A 153 19.30 -1.75 -0.39
N GLY A 154 18.75 -2.78 -1.04
CA GLY A 154 19.12 -4.17 -0.80
C GLY A 154 18.50 -4.83 0.43
N VAL A 155 17.62 -4.15 1.20
CA VAL A 155 16.96 -4.75 2.36
C VAL A 155 15.80 -5.67 1.99
N CYS A 156 15.27 -5.54 0.77
CA CYS A 156 14.13 -6.27 0.24
C CYS A 156 14.52 -7.07 -0.99
N ASP A 157 14.00 -8.29 -1.14
CA ASP A 157 14.30 -9.16 -2.28
C ASP A 157 13.49 -8.80 -3.55
N ALA A 158 12.26 -8.32 -3.40
CA ALA A 158 11.44 -7.78 -4.48
C ALA A 158 10.24 -6.99 -3.93
N ILE A 159 9.76 -6.03 -4.70
CA ILE A 159 8.58 -5.22 -4.37
C ILE A 159 7.54 -5.26 -5.49
N ALA A 160 6.27 -5.47 -5.11
CA ALA A 160 5.12 -5.29 -6.00
C ALA A 160 4.33 -4.03 -5.59
N LEU A 161 4.12 -3.14 -6.52
CA LEU A 161 3.44 -1.86 -6.36
C LEU A 161 2.09 -1.92 -7.09
N THR A 162 0.98 -1.62 -6.41
CA THR A 162 -0.35 -1.54 -7.02
C THR A 162 -0.85 -0.10 -6.97
N ALA A 163 -1.05 0.51 -8.14
CA ALA A 163 -1.47 1.90 -8.30
C ALA A 163 -0.73 2.87 -7.35
N PRO A 164 0.63 2.86 -7.30
CA PRO A 164 1.39 3.61 -6.32
C PRO A 164 1.15 5.13 -6.44
N MET A 165 1.10 5.83 -5.31
CA MET A 165 0.87 7.28 -5.25
C MET A 165 2.17 8.05 -5.55
N PHE A 166 2.63 7.99 -6.80
CA PHE A 166 3.77 8.79 -7.28
C PHE A 166 3.35 10.16 -7.79
N GLY A 167 2.07 10.32 -8.09
CA GLY A 167 1.41 11.58 -8.41
C GLY A 167 -0.06 11.47 -8.13
N ILE A 168 -0.68 12.54 -7.61
CA ILE A 168 -2.12 12.58 -7.32
C ILE A 168 -2.86 13.37 -8.41
N VAL A 169 -4.08 12.92 -8.74
CA VAL A 169 -4.95 13.64 -9.67
C VAL A 169 -5.53 14.87 -8.98
N ILE A 170 -5.06 16.05 -9.36
CA ILE A 170 -5.59 17.33 -8.91
C ILE A 170 -6.41 17.94 -10.05
N ARG A 171 -7.71 18.19 -9.82
CA ARG A 171 -8.64 18.71 -10.84
C ARG A 171 -8.55 20.23 -11.00
N MET A 172 -7.32 20.77 -11.00
CA MET A 172 -7.05 22.17 -11.28
C MET A 172 -5.63 22.33 -11.87
N PRO A 173 -5.31 23.43 -12.53
CA PRO A 173 -3.95 23.69 -13.04
C PRO A 173 -2.91 23.62 -11.91
N SER A 174 -1.77 22.98 -12.16
CA SER A 174 -0.74 22.70 -11.15
C SER A 174 -0.20 23.96 -10.47
N PHE A 175 -0.08 25.08 -11.21
CA PHE A 175 0.37 26.35 -10.65
C PHE A 175 -0.63 26.91 -9.62
N MET A 176 -1.94 26.78 -9.87
CA MET A 176 -2.98 27.20 -8.92
C MET A 176 -2.96 26.32 -7.66
N ALA A 177 -2.84 25.01 -7.85
CA ALA A 177 -2.72 24.09 -6.72
C ALA A 177 -1.51 24.47 -5.83
N ARG A 178 -0.34 24.70 -6.43
CA ARG A 178 0.87 25.14 -5.69
C ARG A 178 0.67 26.46 -4.96
N GLN A 179 0.02 27.46 -5.57
CA GLN A 179 -0.25 28.75 -4.91
C GLN A 179 -1.19 28.57 -3.71
N ILE A 180 -2.26 27.76 -3.85
CA ILE A 180 -3.20 27.49 -2.75
C ILE A 180 -2.48 26.75 -1.60
N LEU A 181 -1.65 25.77 -1.91
CA LEU A 181 -0.91 25.01 -0.91
C LEU A 181 0.12 25.90 -0.19
N ASN A 182 0.87 26.72 -0.93
CA ASN A 182 1.82 27.66 -0.33
C ASN A 182 1.14 28.71 0.54
N TRP A 183 -0.04 29.19 0.12
CA TRP A 183 -0.84 30.10 0.94
C TRP A 183 -1.34 29.40 2.20
N ALA A 184 -1.84 28.17 2.09
CA ALA A 184 -2.32 27.43 3.24
C ALA A 184 -1.22 27.17 4.28
N GLU A 185 0.03 26.89 3.82
CA GLU A 185 1.18 26.69 4.71
C GLU A 185 1.50 27.92 5.57
N ALA A 186 1.23 29.14 5.06
CA ALA A 186 1.47 30.37 5.81
C ALA A 186 0.51 30.57 6.99
N TYR A 187 -0.58 29.83 7.05
CA TYR A 187 -1.63 30.00 8.05
C TYR A 187 -1.98 28.65 8.70
N PRO A 188 -1.55 28.34 9.94
CA PRO A 188 -1.73 27.04 10.60
C PRO A 188 -3.18 26.51 10.58
N ARG A 189 -4.17 27.42 10.71
CA ARG A 189 -5.59 27.06 10.68
C ARG A 189 -6.02 26.41 9.35
N PHE A 190 -5.43 26.89 8.22
CA PHE A 190 -5.69 26.32 6.89
C PHE A 190 -4.78 25.14 6.61
N ARG A 191 -3.50 25.26 6.95
CA ARG A 191 -2.49 24.21 6.81
C ARG A 191 -3.00 22.86 7.35
N ASP A 192 -3.51 22.87 8.57
CA ASP A 192 -4.00 21.68 9.29
C ASP A 192 -5.52 21.47 9.12
N GLY A 193 -6.19 22.24 8.27
CA GLY A 193 -7.59 22.09 7.91
C GLY A 193 -7.79 21.13 6.73
N TYR A 194 -9.04 20.70 6.51
CA TYR A 194 -9.40 19.87 5.38
C TYR A 194 -9.09 20.57 4.04
N ALA A 195 -8.43 19.86 3.14
CA ALA A 195 -8.25 20.32 1.77
C ALA A 195 -9.61 20.54 1.08
N ILE A 196 -9.65 21.51 0.17
CA ILE A 196 -10.89 21.91 -0.53
C ILE A 196 -11.63 20.71 -1.15
N GLY A 197 -12.94 20.66 -0.96
CA GLY A 197 -13.79 19.58 -1.46
C GLY A 197 -13.75 18.30 -0.64
N THR A 198 -13.04 18.29 0.50
CA THR A 198 -12.96 17.14 1.41
C THR A 198 -13.54 17.47 2.78
N GLY A 199 -13.60 16.49 3.68
CA GLY A 199 -14.16 16.66 5.02
C GLY A 199 -14.08 15.39 5.85
N ARG A 200 -14.83 15.34 6.94
CA ARG A 200 -14.91 14.15 7.80
C ARG A 200 -15.35 12.93 7.01
N TRP A 201 -14.90 11.76 7.47
CA TRP A 201 -15.27 10.49 6.84
C TRP A 201 -16.78 10.33 6.72
N ARG A 202 -17.23 9.89 5.56
CA ARG A 202 -18.60 9.53 5.25
C ARG A 202 -18.62 8.29 4.37
N ALA A 203 -19.55 7.38 4.63
CA ALA A 203 -19.82 6.25 3.75
C ALA A 203 -20.39 6.77 2.43
N LEU A 204 -19.72 6.50 1.32
CA LEU A 204 -20.21 6.86 -0.01
C LEU A 204 -21.05 5.72 -0.58
N PRO A 205 -22.14 6.02 -1.32
CA PRO A 205 -22.87 5.00 -2.08
C PRO A 205 -21.98 4.32 -3.12
N PHE A 206 -22.19 3.02 -3.34
CA PHE A 206 -21.40 2.26 -4.33
C PHE A 206 -21.48 2.86 -5.74
N ALA A 207 -22.61 3.44 -6.11
CA ALA A 207 -22.85 4.00 -7.45
C ALA A 207 -21.91 5.16 -7.83
N ILE A 208 -21.34 5.85 -6.83
CA ILE A 208 -20.42 6.98 -7.06
C ILE A 208 -18.97 6.66 -6.64
N ASN A 209 -18.70 5.42 -6.26
CA ASN A 209 -17.34 5.03 -5.92
C ASN A 209 -16.46 4.91 -7.17
N VAL A 210 -15.19 5.23 -7.01
CA VAL A 210 -14.17 5.18 -8.07
C VAL A 210 -13.01 4.25 -7.70
N LEU A 211 -13.22 3.39 -6.70
CA LEU A 211 -12.17 2.59 -6.10
C LEU A 211 -12.20 1.14 -6.57
N THR A 212 -13.39 0.54 -6.74
CA THR A 212 -13.54 -0.87 -7.12
C THR A 212 -14.88 -1.16 -7.78
N HIS A 213 -14.92 -2.14 -8.66
CA HIS A 213 -16.15 -2.70 -9.23
C HIS A 213 -16.76 -3.83 -8.38
N SER A 214 -16.06 -4.31 -7.35
CA SER A 214 -16.58 -5.33 -6.45
C SER A 214 -17.48 -4.75 -5.38
N ARG A 215 -18.80 -4.89 -5.57
CA ARG A 215 -19.79 -4.45 -4.59
C ARG A 215 -19.64 -5.18 -3.24
N GLN A 216 -19.23 -6.44 -3.26
CA GLN A 216 -19.08 -7.26 -2.06
C GLN A 216 -17.90 -6.80 -1.22
N ARG A 217 -16.72 -6.59 -1.83
CA ARG A 217 -15.52 -6.09 -1.15
C ARG A 217 -15.72 -4.65 -0.68
N TYR A 218 -16.37 -3.81 -1.48
CA TYR A 218 -16.72 -2.44 -1.10
C TYR A 218 -17.63 -2.40 0.15
N ARG A 219 -18.71 -3.21 0.17
CA ARG A 219 -19.61 -3.30 1.33
C ARG A 219 -18.89 -3.83 2.57
N ARG A 220 -18.04 -4.84 2.41
CA ARG A 220 -17.25 -5.38 3.51
C ARG A 220 -16.32 -4.31 4.08
N ASN A 221 -15.66 -3.53 3.22
CA ASN A 221 -14.81 -2.42 3.66
C ASN A 221 -15.60 -1.35 4.44
N LEU A 222 -16.74 -0.92 3.93
CA LEU A 222 -17.61 0.02 4.64
C LEU A 222 -18.08 -0.52 6.01
N ARG A 223 -18.29 -1.82 6.12
CA ARG A 223 -18.71 -2.46 7.37
C ARG A 223 -17.62 -2.34 8.44
N PHE A 224 -16.35 -2.47 8.11
CA PHE A 224 -15.27 -2.25 9.08
C PHE A 224 -15.31 -0.85 9.70
N TYR A 225 -15.55 0.18 8.89
CA TYR A 225 -15.70 1.55 9.39
C TYR A 225 -17.00 1.77 10.17
N ALA A 226 -18.05 1.00 9.89
CA ALA A 226 -19.29 1.05 10.67
C ALA A 226 -19.11 0.40 12.04
N ASP A 227 -18.48 -0.78 12.07
CA ASP A 227 -18.27 -1.61 13.27
C ASP A 227 -17.21 -0.98 14.20
N ASP A 228 -16.17 -0.33 13.64
CA ASP A 228 -15.12 0.36 14.40
C ASP A 228 -14.93 1.82 13.90
N PRO A 229 -15.67 2.78 14.50
CA PRO A 229 -15.53 4.18 14.14
C PRO A 229 -14.14 4.78 14.36
N THR A 230 -13.31 4.18 15.21
CA THR A 230 -11.97 4.69 15.54
C THR A 230 -10.98 4.62 14.37
N ILE A 231 -11.21 3.72 13.42
CA ILE A 231 -10.36 3.60 12.22
C ILE A 231 -10.75 4.56 11.10
N ARG A 232 -11.79 5.38 11.26
CA ARG A 232 -12.27 6.31 10.25
C ARG A 232 -11.30 7.47 10.07
N VAL A 233 -10.86 7.67 8.82
CA VAL A 233 -10.12 8.85 8.38
C VAL A 233 -10.85 9.46 7.20
N GLY A 234 -10.99 10.76 7.19
CA GLY A 234 -11.64 11.52 6.13
C GLY A 234 -10.65 12.13 5.14
N GLY A 235 -10.93 13.37 4.74
CA GLY A 235 -10.10 14.12 3.82
C GLY A 235 -8.72 14.43 4.39
N PRO A 236 -7.74 14.70 3.50
CA PRO A 236 -6.41 15.14 3.89
C PRO A 236 -6.42 16.60 4.33
N THR A 237 -5.43 16.98 5.12
CA THR A 237 -5.09 18.39 5.33
C THR A 237 -4.41 18.97 4.08
N TYR A 238 -4.43 20.30 3.92
CA TYR A 238 -3.65 20.95 2.86
C TYR A 238 -2.16 20.59 2.96
N HIS A 239 -1.64 20.53 4.18
CA HIS A 239 -0.26 20.13 4.43
C HIS A 239 0.03 18.70 3.95
N TRP A 240 -0.87 17.74 4.24
CA TRP A 240 -0.70 16.38 3.75
C TRP A 240 -0.66 16.31 2.21
N VAL A 241 -1.51 17.09 1.54
CA VAL A 241 -1.51 17.15 0.05
C VAL A 241 -0.18 17.68 -0.46
N ARG A 242 0.35 18.76 0.14
CA ARG A 242 1.65 19.31 -0.21
C ARG A 242 2.78 18.30 0.00
N GLU A 243 2.82 17.67 1.16
CA GLU A 243 3.82 16.64 1.49
C GLU A 243 3.76 15.46 0.51
N SER A 244 2.56 15.05 0.09
CA SER A 244 2.37 13.97 -0.89
C SER A 244 2.89 14.33 -2.29
N ILE A 245 2.74 15.59 -2.72
CA ILE A 245 3.31 16.07 -3.99
C ILE A 245 4.84 16.03 -3.92
N LEU A 246 5.43 16.54 -2.82
CA LEU A 246 6.87 16.52 -2.61
C LEU A 246 7.42 15.09 -2.56
N ALA A 247 6.70 14.17 -1.93
CA ALA A 247 7.07 12.75 -1.90
C ALA A 247 7.11 12.14 -3.31
N GLY A 248 6.12 12.43 -4.16
CA GLY A 248 6.12 11.98 -5.56
C GLY A 248 7.32 12.53 -6.34
N GLU A 249 7.67 13.80 -6.14
CA GLU A 249 8.87 14.42 -6.73
C GLU A 249 10.16 13.71 -6.25
N GLN A 250 10.25 13.37 -4.96
CA GLN A 250 11.37 12.61 -4.40
C GLN A 250 11.46 11.19 -4.98
N VAL A 251 10.31 10.48 -5.10
CA VAL A 251 10.26 9.15 -5.73
C VAL A 251 10.87 9.17 -7.14
N LEU A 252 10.49 10.17 -7.95
CA LEU A 252 11.02 10.30 -9.31
C LEU A 252 12.50 10.67 -9.33
N ALA A 253 12.92 11.58 -8.45
CA ALA A 253 14.32 12.00 -8.37
C ALA A 253 15.25 10.84 -7.98
N GLY A 254 14.81 9.96 -7.07
CA GLY A 254 15.56 8.79 -6.60
C GLY A 254 15.26 7.49 -7.37
N ALA A 255 14.62 7.55 -8.54
CA ALA A 255 14.18 6.33 -9.26
C ALA A 255 15.33 5.38 -9.63
N GLY A 256 16.57 5.87 -9.70
CA GLY A 256 17.78 5.09 -9.97
C GLY A 256 18.55 4.63 -8.73
N ASP A 257 18.16 5.07 -7.53
CA ASP A 257 18.96 4.87 -6.30
C ASP A 257 18.80 3.45 -5.70
N ASP A 258 17.80 2.70 -6.16
CA ASP A 258 17.52 1.35 -5.68
C ASP A 258 17.39 0.36 -6.84
N ALA A 259 18.08 -0.78 -6.72
CA ALA A 259 18.08 -1.85 -7.71
C ALA A 259 17.11 -2.99 -7.37
N THR A 260 16.28 -2.85 -6.34
CA THR A 260 15.32 -3.88 -5.93
C THR A 260 14.40 -4.25 -7.11
N PRO A 261 14.29 -5.54 -7.46
CA PRO A 261 13.34 -6.00 -8.46
C PRO A 261 11.93 -5.46 -8.17
N THR A 262 11.33 -4.79 -9.14
CA THR A 262 10.08 -4.06 -8.98
C THR A 262 9.05 -4.50 -10.01
N LEU A 263 7.86 -4.92 -9.57
CA LEU A 263 6.67 -5.09 -10.40
C LEU A 263 5.73 -3.92 -10.12
N LEU A 264 5.32 -3.17 -11.14
CA LEU A 264 4.36 -2.08 -11.03
C LEU A 264 3.07 -2.42 -11.76
N LEU A 265 1.96 -2.49 -11.02
CA LEU A 265 0.63 -2.70 -11.56
C LEU A 265 -0.13 -1.37 -11.60
N GLN A 266 -0.76 -1.10 -12.74
CA GLN A 266 -1.50 0.14 -13.01
C GLN A 266 -2.97 -0.19 -13.29
N ALA A 267 -3.89 0.55 -12.69
CA ALA A 267 -5.31 0.45 -13.01
C ALA A 267 -5.61 1.15 -14.34
N GLU A 268 -6.37 0.51 -15.24
CA GLU A 268 -6.69 1.13 -16.54
C GLU A 268 -7.63 2.34 -16.37
N GLU A 269 -8.65 2.21 -15.51
CA GLU A 269 -9.65 3.26 -15.27
C GLU A 269 -9.33 4.08 -13.99
N GLU A 270 -8.08 4.47 -13.84
CA GLU A 270 -7.55 5.18 -12.68
C GLU A 270 -8.10 6.62 -12.57
N ARG A 271 -8.51 7.02 -11.37
CA ARG A 271 -9.05 8.35 -11.10
C ARG A 271 -8.49 9.03 -9.85
N VAL A 272 -7.59 8.37 -9.13
CA VAL A 272 -7.02 8.82 -7.86
C VAL A 272 -5.57 9.26 -8.03
N VAL A 273 -4.77 8.45 -8.72
CA VAL A 273 -3.36 8.73 -9.00
C VAL A 273 -3.13 8.94 -10.50
N ASP A 274 -2.04 9.60 -10.84
CA ASP A 274 -1.73 9.91 -12.24
C ASP A 274 -0.89 8.80 -12.87
N ASN A 275 -1.49 7.98 -13.73
CA ASN A 275 -0.83 6.90 -14.44
C ASN A 275 0.40 7.34 -15.27
N ARG A 276 0.41 8.58 -15.78
CA ARG A 276 1.57 9.13 -16.54
C ARG A 276 2.82 9.21 -15.67
N ILE A 277 2.65 9.38 -14.37
CA ILE A 277 3.78 9.41 -13.43
C ILE A 277 4.33 8.01 -13.21
N HIS A 278 3.50 6.97 -13.25
CA HIS A 278 3.97 5.57 -13.26
C HIS A 278 4.83 5.28 -14.48
N ASP A 279 4.36 5.68 -15.67
CA ASP A 279 5.12 5.52 -16.92
C ASP A 279 6.47 6.23 -16.83
N ARG A 280 6.47 7.48 -16.33
CA ARG A 280 7.70 8.27 -16.12
C ARG A 280 8.65 7.60 -15.13
N PHE A 281 8.16 7.06 -14.03
CA PHE A 281 8.98 6.31 -13.08
C PHE A 281 9.65 5.09 -13.74
N CYS A 282 8.90 4.32 -14.53
CA CYS A 282 9.44 3.17 -15.25
C CYS A 282 10.54 3.57 -16.27
N GLU A 283 10.33 4.68 -16.99
CA GLU A 283 11.35 5.24 -17.90
C GLU A 283 12.64 5.60 -17.15
N LEU A 284 12.53 6.30 -16.02
CA LEU A 284 13.67 6.72 -15.20
C LEU A 284 14.43 5.51 -14.65
N ARG A 285 13.74 4.49 -14.15
CA ARG A 285 14.37 3.25 -13.69
C ARG A 285 15.09 2.51 -14.83
N THR A 286 14.48 2.47 -16.02
CA THR A 286 15.09 1.86 -17.21
C THR A 286 16.36 2.61 -17.61
N ALA A 287 16.32 3.94 -17.61
CA ALA A 287 17.48 4.78 -17.91
C ALA A 287 18.62 4.60 -16.89
N ALA A 288 18.29 4.28 -15.64
CA ALA A 288 19.24 3.99 -14.57
C ALA A 288 19.77 2.54 -14.59
N GLY A 289 19.31 1.69 -15.51
CA GLY A 289 19.72 0.28 -15.59
C GLY A 289 18.96 -0.69 -14.68
N HIS A 290 17.89 -0.23 -14.04
CA HIS A 290 17.05 -1.01 -13.09
C HIS A 290 15.58 -1.05 -13.54
N PRO A 291 15.25 -1.57 -14.75
CA PRO A 291 13.89 -1.55 -15.27
C PRO A 291 12.93 -2.29 -14.32
N VAL A 292 11.70 -1.85 -14.29
CA VAL A 292 10.63 -2.64 -13.67
C VAL A 292 10.38 -3.92 -14.48
N GLU A 293 9.72 -4.89 -13.88
CA GLU A 293 9.32 -6.14 -14.56
C GLU A 293 8.56 -5.82 -15.85
N GLY A 294 9.00 -6.36 -16.98
CA GLY A 294 8.47 -6.06 -18.31
C GLY A 294 8.79 -4.67 -18.87
N GLY A 295 9.63 -3.86 -18.19
CA GLY A 295 10.10 -2.54 -18.62
C GLY A 295 9.03 -1.42 -18.57
N ARG A 296 7.81 -1.73 -18.20
CA ARG A 296 6.65 -0.82 -18.14
C ARG A 296 5.61 -1.29 -17.12
N PRO A 297 4.63 -0.45 -16.72
CA PRO A 297 3.57 -0.90 -15.85
C PRO A 297 2.76 -2.05 -16.46
N LEU A 298 2.38 -3.04 -15.63
CA LEU A 298 1.39 -4.04 -15.98
C LEU A 298 0.00 -3.43 -15.78
N VAL A 299 -0.69 -3.14 -16.88
CA VAL A 299 -2.03 -2.55 -16.84
C VAL A 299 -3.07 -3.63 -16.55
N ILE A 300 -3.84 -3.46 -15.47
CA ILE A 300 -4.99 -4.31 -15.15
C ILE A 300 -6.22 -3.72 -15.85
N LYS A 301 -6.67 -4.41 -16.88
CA LYS A 301 -7.77 -3.99 -17.76
C LYS A 301 -9.08 -3.81 -17.00
N GLY A 302 -9.72 -2.66 -17.20
CA GLY A 302 -11.01 -2.29 -16.61
C GLY A 302 -10.96 -2.02 -15.10
N ALA A 303 -9.80 -2.16 -14.44
CA ALA A 303 -9.70 -1.97 -12.99
C ALA A 303 -9.77 -0.49 -12.61
N TYR A 304 -10.41 -0.23 -11.45
CA TYR A 304 -10.28 1.01 -10.70
C TYR A 304 -9.07 0.96 -9.76
N HIS A 305 -8.87 2.03 -8.99
CA HIS A 305 -7.70 2.27 -8.14
C HIS A 305 -7.33 1.11 -7.21
N GLU A 306 -8.30 0.49 -6.55
CA GLU A 306 -8.09 -0.59 -5.58
C GLU A 306 -7.97 -1.96 -6.25
N ILE A 307 -6.95 -2.17 -7.08
CA ILE A 307 -6.72 -3.37 -7.89
C ILE A 307 -6.86 -4.67 -7.07
N LEU A 308 -6.33 -4.70 -5.85
CA LEU A 308 -6.36 -5.88 -4.95
C LEU A 308 -7.74 -6.15 -4.34
N PHE A 309 -8.68 -5.23 -4.50
CA PHE A 309 -10.06 -5.32 -4.01
C PHE A 309 -11.09 -5.25 -5.15
N GLU A 310 -10.64 -5.44 -6.39
CA GLU A 310 -11.47 -5.52 -7.56
C GLU A 310 -12.26 -6.83 -7.65
N LYS A 311 -13.16 -6.94 -8.64
CA LYS A 311 -13.82 -8.21 -9.01
C LYS A 311 -12.80 -9.30 -9.26
N ASP A 312 -13.18 -10.55 -9.00
CA ASP A 312 -12.30 -11.71 -9.11
C ASP A 312 -11.53 -11.76 -10.43
N ALA A 313 -12.17 -11.43 -11.56
CA ALA A 313 -11.52 -11.45 -12.88
C ALA A 313 -10.32 -10.52 -13.00
N MET A 314 -10.37 -9.33 -12.37
CA MET A 314 -9.28 -8.35 -12.40
C MET A 314 -8.28 -8.63 -11.28
N ARG A 315 -8.82 -8.91 -10.08
CA ARG A 315 -8.02 -9.21 -8.90
C ARG A 315 -7.13 -10.43 -9.09
N SER A 316 -7.64 -11.50 -9.69
CA SER A 316 -6.86 -12.72 -9.95
C SER A 316 -5.70 -12.47 -10.91
N VAL A 317 -5.86 -11.66 -11.96
CA VAL A 317 -4.77 -11.27 -12.85
C VAL A 317 -3.64 -10.60 -12.07
N ALA A 318 -4.00 -9.65 -11.18
CA ALA A 318 -3.02 -8.96 -10.35
C ALA A 318 -2.33 -9.90 -9.35
N LEU A 319 -3.08 -10.77 -8.67
CA LEU A 319 -2.53 -11.70 -7.70
C LEU A 319 -1.60 -12.74 -8.34
N HIS A 320 -1.98 -13.29 -9.50
CA HIS A 320 -1.11 -14.20 -10.25
C HIS A 320 0.21 -13.49 -10.62
N ALA A 321 0.13 -12.29 -11.18
CA ALA A 321 1.33 -11.53 -11.55
C ALA A 321 2.25 -11.29 -10.33
N ILE A 322 1.70 -10.90 -9.19
CA ILE A 322 2.44 -10.63 -7.95
C ILE A 322 3.09 -11.90 -7.41
N VAL A 323 2.32 -12.99 -7.28
CA VAL A 323 2.81 -14.26 -6.72
C VAL A 323 3.86 -14.89 -7.62
N ASP A 324 3.64 -14.89 -8.92
CA ASP A 324 4.61 -15.39 -9.90
C ASP A 324 5.90 -14.55 -9.88
N PHE A 325 5.77 -13.23 -9.75
CA PHE A 325 6.92 -12.34 -9.61
C PHE A 325 7.73 -12.66 -8.35
N PHE A 326 7.10 -12.77 -7.18
CA PHE A 326 7.79 -13.15 -5.95
C PHE A 326 8.41 -14.55 -6.02
N ASN A 327 7.74 -15.51 -6.67
CA ASN A 327 8.27 -16.85 -6.85
C ASN A 327 9.51 -16.87 -7.75
N ARG A 328 9.60 -16.04 -8.79
CA ARG A 328 10.82 -15.90 -9.61
C ARG A 328 12.01 -15.34 -8.82
N HIS A 329 11.75 -14.47 -7.84
CA HIS A 329 12.77 -13.90 -6.96
C HIS A 329 13.02 -14.74 -5.69
N ASN A 330 12.54 -16.00 -5.65
CA ASN A 330 12.72 -16.92 -4.53
C ASN A 330 14.03 -17.74 -4.60
N SER A 331 14.76 -17.73 -5.71
CA SER A 331 16.00 -18.50 -5.86
C SER A 331 17.03 -18.08 -4.79
N PRO A 332 17.86 -19.01 -4.25
CA PRO A 332 19.00 -18.64 -3.44
C PRO A 332 19.83 -17.62 -4.22
N SER A 333 20.26 -16.55 -3.57
CA SER A 333 21.24 -15.63 -4.16
C SER A 333 22.44 -16.49 -4.56
N GLY A 334 22.63 -16.71 -5.86
CA GLY A 334 23.77 -17.45 -6.36
C GLY A 334 25.03 -16.85 -5.74
N ASN A 335 25.90 -17.68 -5.21
CA ASN A 335 27.25 -17.33 -4.80
C ASN A 335 27.80 -16.28 -5.78
N ARG A 336 27.96 -15.04 -5.32
CA ARG A 336 28.92 -14.17 -5.97
C ARG A 336 30.25 -14.83 -5.72
N SER A 337 30.69 -15.64 -6.71
CA SER A 337 32.06 -16.11 -6.79
C SER A 337 32.94 -14.87 -6.70
N THR A 338 33.62 -14.74 -5.58
CA THR A 338 34.86 -13.97 -5.46
C THR A 338 35.85 -14.61 -6.42
N GLU A 339 35.87 -14.11 -7.66
CA GLU A 339 37.07 -14.30 -8.50
C GLU A 339 38.05 -13.21 -8.11
N VAL A 340 39.17 -13.70 -7.57
CA VAL A 340 40.40 -12.98 -7.24
C VAL A 340 41.09 -12.49 -8.51
#